data_64f0e013d64e76503a13110728328417
#
_entry.id   64f0e013d64e76503a13110728328417
#
_cell.length_a   1.000
_cell.length_b   1.000
_cell.length_c   1.000
_cell.angle_alpha   90.00
_cell.angle_beta   90.00
_cell.angle_gamma   90.00
#
_symmetry.space_group_name_H-M   'P 1'
#
loop_
_entity.id
_entity.type
_entity.pdbx_description
1 polymer ?
#
loop_
_entity_poly.entity_id
_entity_poly.type
_entity_poly.pdbx_seq_one_letter_code
_entity_poly.pdbx_strand_id
1 'polypeptide(L)'
;MKNLMLTAIAASLLASCSTLTSDEAREFQTSMEKANAATQEHADAFYNALNDDFAFYNGATGGLWPKSEITITPDWFDEDTTYSEFLSTHESGNVVSAFGKGVSKYGMFEINTRFHALYTKADDGSVNWLRNMAINEHLLAFRWMDLSIKDDDRFSELFQGMARSATTLRFATAAAYSDSLASEYPDYAPAHFGHFLKAWQDNDETGMIDLVESISGKLDNENHAETEWMMGITADSQEMRTYHWQNALNLSPNAPLITVFYSFNQPNVAVKEAVVRRVLERHPGNAGLCNVMGYILMGQDKMEEAKEYFEFNMNYHDDLANSFDSMGDWYAKSGDSENALEMFQKAADMDPDNFTFNPSRVEE
;
A
#
# COMPACT_ATOMS: atom_id res chain seq x y z
N MET A 1 15.92 -52.57 42.15
CA MET A 1 16.10 -52.48 40.71
C MET A 1 14.84 -52.02 39.95
N LYS A 2 13.61 -52.24 40.40
CA LYS A 2 12.39 -51.78 39.76
C LYS A 2 12.17 -50.27 39.81
N ASN A 3 12.65 -49.56 40.80
CA ASN A 3 12.46 -48.11 40.95
C ASN A 3 13.48 -47.26 40.15
N LEU A 4 14.61 -47.85 39.71
CA LEU A 4 15.56 -47.14 38.86
C LEU A 4 15.12 -47.15 37.35
N MET A 5 14.38 -48.17 36.95
CA MET A 5 13.89 -48.24 35.56
C MET A 5 12.71 -47.30 35.30
N LEU A 6 11.86 -47.05 36.29
CA LEU A 6 10.76 -46.09 36.14
C LEU A 6 11.26 -44.63 36.10
N THR A 7 12.33 -44.32 36.84
CA THR A 7 12.93 -42.96 36.80
C THR A 7 13.67 -42.70 35.50
N ALA A 8 14.28 -43.71 34.87
CA ALA A 8 14.94 -43.57 33.59
C ALA A 8 13.94 -43.43 32.42
N ILE A 9 12.79 -44.12 32.51
CA ILE A 9 11.73 -43.98 31.48
C ILE A 9 10.99 -42.64 31.64
N ALA A 10 10.79 -42.14 32.86
CA ALA A 10 10.22 -40.80 33.08
C ALA A 10 11.19 -39.68 32.66
N ALA A 11 12.50 -39.86 32.84
CA ALA A 11 13.50 -38.91 32.38
C ALA A 11 13.67 -38.92 30.84
N SER A 12 13.46 -40.05 30.17
CA SER A 12 13.52 -40.14 28.71
C SER A 12 12.21 -39.63 28.03
N LEU A 13 11.09 -39.65 28.73
CA LEU A 13 9.82 -39.05 28.24
C LEU A 13 9.73 -37.53 28.49
N LEU A 14 10.58 -36.99 29.36
CA LEU A 14 10.71 -35.56 29.60
C LEU A 14 11.78 -34.89 28.71
N ALA A 15 12.56 -35.68 27.96
CA ALA A 15 13.67 -35.20 27.13
C ALA A 15 13.32 -34.95 25.64
N SER A 16 12.04 -35.03 25.27
CA SER A 16 11.65 -34.86 23.86
C SER A 16 10.68 -33.69 23.59
N CYS A 17 10.47 -32.79 24.56
CA CYS A 17 9.86 -31.49 24.22
C CYS A 17 11.00 -30.50 23.99
N SER A 18 11.44 -30.38 22.73
CA SER A 18 12.35 -29.33 22.35
C SER A 18 11.63 -27.99 22.54
N THR A 19 12.04 -27.25 23.57
CA THR A 19 11.56 -25.89 23.77
C THR A 19 12.04 -25.01 22.61
N LEU A 20 11.19 -24.12 22.11
CA LEU A 20 11.58 -23.08 21.19
C LEU A 20 11.87 -21.80 21.97
N THR A 21 13.01 -21.18 21.70
CA THR A 21 13.38 -19.89 22.29
C THR A 21 13.14 -18.74 21.33
N SER A 22 13.00 -17.54 21.89
CA SER A 22 12.88 -16.30 21.09
C SER A 22 14.08 -16.08 20.19
N ASP A 23 15.27 -16.49 20.63
CA ASP A 23 16.49 -16.35 19.84
C ASP A 23 16.49 -17.30 18.63
N GLU A 24 16.06 -18.56 18.80
CA GLU A 24 15.90 -19.50 17.69
C GLU A 24 14.86 -19.02 16.67
N ALA A 25 13.74 -18.47 17.14
CA ALA A 25 12.72 -17.89 16.26
C ALA A 25 13.25 -16.68 15.49
N ARG A 26 14.07 -15.83 16.13
CA ARG A 26 14.73 -14.68 15.49
C ARG A 26 15.79 -15.12 14.48
N GLU A 27 16.59 -16.11 14.81
CA GLU A 27 17.58 -16.68 13.90
C GLU A 27 16.92 -17.28 12.67
N PHE A 28 15.82 -18.02 12.85
CA PHE A 28 15.01 -18.54 11.74
C PHE A 28 14.49 -17.42 10.85
N GLN A 29 13.81 -16.42 11.42
CA GLN A 29 13.30 -15.26 10.66
C GLN A 29 14.42 -14.56 9.87
N THR A 30 15.53 -14.28 10.52
CA THR A 30 16.70 -13.64 9.89
C THR A 30 17.31 -14.52 8.79
N SER A 31 17.31 -15.84 8.92
CA SER A 31 17.83 -16.75 7.90
C SER A 31 16.97 -16.72 6.64
N MET A 32 15.65 -16.67 6.81
CA MET A 32 14.70 -16.57 5.69
C MET A 32 14.82 -15.22 4.95
N GLU A 33 15.01 -14.13 5.68
CA GLU A 33 15.21 -12.80 5.10
C GLU A 33 16.55 -12.66 4.37
N LYS A 34 17.63 -13.22 4.91
CA LYS A 34 18.96 -13.19 4.25
C LYS A 34 19.02 -14.03 2.98
N ALA A 35 18.19 -15.07 2.90
CA ALA A 35 18.07 -15.88 1.70
C ALA A 35 17.18 -15.21 0.64
N ASN A 36 16.63 -14.02 0.93
CA ASN A 36 15.71 -13.33 0.06
C ASN A 36 16.31 -13.10 -1.33
N ALA A 37 15.78 -13.83 -2.30
CA ALA A 37 16.14 -13.73 -3.70
C ALA A 37 14.95 -14.14 -4.57
N ALA A 38 14.71 -13.43 -5.65
CA ALA A 38 13.64 -13.71 -6.60
C ALA A 38 13.93 -15.00 -7.42
N THR A 39 14.07 -16.12 -6.72
CA THR A 39 14.35 -17.44 -7.30
C THR A 39 13.30 -18.46 -6.89
N GLN A 40 13.04 -19.46 -7.75
CA GLN A 40 12.13 -20.56 -7.42
C GLN A 40 12.62 -21.36 -6.21
N GLU A 41 13.94 -21.56 -6.09
CA GLU A 41 14.52 -22.27 -4.93
C GLU A 41 14.19 -21.58 -3.61
N HIS A 42 14.26 -20.24 -3.57
CA HIS A 42 13.90 -19.49 -2.38
C HIS A 42 12.39 -19.53 -2.11
N ALA A 43 11.56 -19.39 -3.16
CA ALA A 43 10.10 -19.52 -3.03
C ALA A 43 9.70 -20.89 -2.47
N ASP A 44 10.31 -21.97 -2.97
CA ASP A 44 10.08 -23.32 -2.47
C ASP A 44 10.57 -23.50 -1.01
N ALA A 45 11.73 -22.95 -0.66
CA ALA A 45 12.26 -22.98 0.71
C ALA A 45 11.32 -22.23 1.68
N PHE A 46 10.84 -21.06 1.26
CA PHE A 46 9.89 -20.28 2.05
C PHE A 46 8.57 -21.05 2.26
N TYR A 47 7.98 -21.62 1.18
CA TYR A 47 6.77 -22.40 1.29
C TYR A 47 6.94 -23.62 2.22
N ASN A 48 8.08 -24.30 2.13
CA ASN A 48 8.38 -25.46 2.97
C ASN A 48 8.62 -25.10 4.45
N ALA A 49 9.01 -23.85 4.73
CA ALA A 49 9.14 -23.32 6.09
C ALA A 49 7.80 -22.98 6.76
N LEU A 50 6.69 -23.01 6.00
CA LEU A 50 5.35 -22.90 6.58
C LEU A 50 4.94 -24.24 7.18
N ASN A 51 4.47 -24.25 8.43
CA ASN A 51 3.88 -25.42 9.05
C ASN A 51 2.66 -25.93 8.26
N ASP A 52 2.35 -27.21 8.31
CA ASP A 52 1.18 -27.75 7.58
C ASP A 52 -0.14 -27.13 8.04
N ASP A 53 -0.22 -26.74 9.31
CA ASP A 53 -1.36 -26.01 9.87
C ASP A 53 -1.23 -24.48 9.72
N PHE A 54 -0.29 -24.00 8.91
CA PHE A 54 -0.06 -22.57 8.74
C PHE A 54 -1.30 -21.84 8.19
N ALA A 55 -1.57 -20.67 8.73
CA ALA A 55 -2.50 -19.72 8.15
C ALA A 55 -2.00 -18.28 8.27
N PHE A 56 -2.16 -17.55 7.19
CA PHE A 56 -1.93 -16.12 7.14
C PHE A 56 -3.25 -15.40 7.39
N TYR A 57 -3.22 -14.42 8.29
CA TYR A 57 -4.34 -13.55 8.55
C TYR A 57 -4.02 -12.14 8.06
N ASN A 58 -4.79 -11.65 7.11
CA ASN A 58 -4.69 -10.27 6.64
C ASN A 58 -5.52 -9.36 7.55
N GLY A 59 -4.84 -8.58 8.38
CA GLY A 59 -5.49 -7.70 9.35
C GLY A 59 -6.29 -6.54 8.72
N ALA A 60 -6.05 -6.24 7.44
CA ALA A 60 -6.77 -5.17 6.74
C ALA A 60 -8.10 -5.65 6.15
N THR A 61 -8.14 -6.90 5.63
CA THR A 61 -9.34 -7.45 4.99
C THR A 61 -10.13 -8.41 5.88
N GLY A 62 -9.51 -8.88 6.98
CA GLY A 62 -10.07 -9.95 7.82
C GLY A 62 -9.95 -11.33 7.19
N GLY A 63 -9.34 -11.46 6.01
CA GLY A 63 -9.18 -12.73 5.31
C GLY A 63 -8.20 -13.66 6.03
N LEU A 64 -8.52 -14.96 6.08
CA LEU A 64 -7.68 -16.02 6.61
C LEU A 64 -7.33 -16.97 5.46
N TRP A 65 -6.04 -17.09 5.14
CA TRP A 65 -5.56 -17.97 4.08
C TRP A 65 -4.74 -19.12 4.68
N PRO A 66 -5.25 -20.37 4.61
CA PRO A 66 -4.48 -21.55 5.00
C PRO A 66 -3.33 -21.80 4.01
N LYS A 67 -2.30 -22.53 4.43
CA LYS A 67 -1.15 -22.88 3.60
C LYS A 67 -1.56 -23.43 2.22
N SER A 68 -2.63 -24.22 2.17
CA SER A 68 -3.14 -24.83 0.93
C SER A 68 -3.65 -23.82 -0.11
N GLU A 69 -3.96 -22.60 0.30
CA GLU A 69 -4.45 -21.52 -0.56
C GLU A 69 -3.36 -20.50 -0.90
N ILE A 70 -2.16 -20.65 -0.31
CA ILE A 70 -1.03 -19.76 -0.52
C ILE A 70 -0.16 -20.29 -1.66
N THR A 71 0.07 -19.46 -2.66
CA THR A 71 1.06 -19.71 -3.72
C THR A 71 2.20 -18.71 -3.55
N ILE A 72 3.41 -19.20 -3.37
CA ILE A 72 4.63 -18.39 -3.27
C ILE A 72 5.37 -18.47 -4.60
N THR A 73 5.58 -17.34 -5.23
CA THR A 73 6.27 -17.23 -6.52
C THR A 73 7.54 -16.38 -6.37
N PRO A 74 8.53 -16.49 -7.24
CA PRO A 74 9.78 -15.72 -7.15
C PRO A 74 9.59 -14.19 -7.06
N ASP A 75 8.55 -13.66 -7.67
CA ASP A 75 8.21 -12.24 -7.66
C ASP A 75 7.68 -11.70 -6.30
N TRP A 76 7.49 -12.58 -5.32
CA TRP A 76 7.28 -12.18 -3.92
C TRP A 76 8.54 -11.64 -3.27
N PHE A 77 9.69 -11.96 -3.84
CA PHE A 77 11.00 -11.62 -3.34
C PHE A 77 11.69 -10.74 -4.38
N ASP A 78 11.40 -9.45 -4.36
CA ASP A 78 12.11 -8.55 -5.23
C ASP A 78 13.51 -8.18 -4.66
N GLU A 79 14.30 -7.42 -5.39
CA GLU A 79 15.70 -7.14 -5.05
C GLU A 79 15.88 -6.25 -3.80
N ASP A 80 14.78 -5.75 -3.23
CA ASP A 80 14.83 -4.84 -2.11
C ASP A 80 14.99 -5.56 -0.77
N THR A 81 15.76 -4.94 0.11
CA THR A 81 16.10 -5.52 1.40
C THR A 81 14.90 -5.49 2.35
N THR A 82 14.42 -6.66 2.72
CA THR A 82 13.41 -6.82 3.78
C THR A 82 14.08 -7.36 5.04
N TYR A 83 13.77 -6.80 6.20
CA TYR A 83 14.17 -7.34 7.48
C TYR A 83 13.08 -7.12 8.53
N SER A 84 13.10 -7.97 9.59
CA SER A 84 12.14 -7.89 10.68
C SER A 84 12.83 -7.57 12.00
N GLU A 85 12.18 -6.75 12.80
CA GLU A 85 12.56 -6.46 14.18
C GLU A 85 11.48 -6.98 15.11
N PHE A 86 11.88 -7.88 16.04
CA PHE A 86 10.99 -8.34 17.10
C PHE A 86 10.93 -7.31 18.21
N LEU A 87 9.76 -6.72 18.43
CA LEU A 87 9.51 -5.73 19.46
C LEU A 87 9.18 -6.38 20.80
N SER A 88 8.50 -7.52 20.77
CA SER A 88 8.23 -8.34 21.93
C SER A 88 8.05 -9.81 21.56
N THR A 89 8.39 -10.69 22.48
CA THR A 89 8.24 -12.14 22.32
C THR A 89 7.65 -12.77 23.57
N HIS A 90 6.96 -13.90 23.39
CA HIS A 90 6.48 -14.75 24.47
C HIS A 90 6.73 -16.21 24.12
N GLU A 91 7.35 -16.93 25.02
CA GLU A 91 7.74 -18.33 24.87
C GLU A 91 6.78 -19.26 25.63
N SER A 92 6.33 -20.34 24.98
CA SER A 92 5.48 -21.35 25.60
C SER A 92 5.75 -22.73 25.00
N GLY A 93 6.56 -23.52 25.67
CA GLY A 93 6.94 -24.86 25.18
C GLY A 93 7.68 -24.81 23.86
N ASN A 94 7.13 -25.45 22.81
CA ASN A 94 7.68 -25.44 21.47
C ASN A 94 7.14 -24.32 20.58
N VAL A 95 6.48 -23.31 21.18
CA VAL A 95 5.89 -22.17 20.44
C VAL A 95 6.48 -20.86 20.94
N VAL A 96 6.81 -19.97 20.02
CA VAL A 96 7.13 -18.57 20.27
C VAL A 96 6.13 -17.68 19.56
N SER A 97 5.54 -16.76 20.31
CA SER A 97 4.76 -15.65 19.78
C SER A 97 5.65 -14.42 19.67
N ALA A 98 5.73 -13.80 18.50
CA ALA A 98 6.48 -12.57 18.29
C ALA A 98 5.56 -11.48 17.72
N PHE A 99 5.60 -10.30 18.34
CA PHE A 99 5.08 -9.07 17.76
C PHE A 99 6.25 -8.24 17.27
N GLY A 100 6.16 -7.77 16.03
CA GLY A 100 7.29 -7.12 15.40
C GLY A 100 6.93 -6.06 14.39
N LYS A 101 7.98 -5.49 13.82
CA LYS A 101 7.98 -4.53 12.73
C LYS A 101 8.73 -5.16 11.56
N GLY A 102 8.06 -5.27 10.43
CA GLY A 102 8.70 -5.58 9.16
C GLY A 102 9.11 -4.28 8.48
N VAL A 103 10.29 -4.27 7.90
CA VAL A 103 10.83 -3.12 7.17
C VAL A 103 11.26 -3.60 5.79
N SER A 104 10.65 -3.04 4.76
CA SER A 104 11.02 -3.27 3.37
C SER A 104 11.57 -1.98 2.78
N LYS A 105 12.69 -2.05 2.07
CA LYS A 105 13.31 -0.90 1.43
C LYS A 105 13.09 -0.96 -0.07
N TYR A 106 12.57 0.14 -0.61
CA TYR A 106 12.33 0.37 -2.02
C TYR A 106 13.07 1.64 -2.43
N GLY A 107 14.27 1.51 -2.98
CA GLY A 107 15.12 2.66 -3.27
C GLY A 107 15.40 3.50 -2.02
N MET A 108 15.00 4.77 -2.02
CA MET A 108 15.17 5.67 -0.87
C MET A 108 14.06 5.52 0.20
N PHE A 109 13.02 4.75 -0.06
CA PHE A 109 11.89 4.62 0.84
C PHE A 109 11.99 3.40 1.75
N GLU A 110 11.43 3.53 2.94
CA GLU A 110 11.32 2.47 3.93
C GLU A 110 9.86 2.25 4.30
N ILE A 111 9.34 1.08 3.95
CA ILE A 111 7.97 0.67 4.29
C ILE A 111 7.99 -0.10 5.61
N ASN A 112 7.21 0.36 6.57
CA ASN A 112 7.08 -0.26 7.87
C ASN A 112 5.73 -0.97 7.96
N THR A 113 5.76 -2.27 8.25
CA THR A 113 4.58 -3.08 8.55
C THR A 113 4.61 -3.53 10.01
N ARG A 114 3.46 -3.84 10.58
CA ARG A 114 3.38 -4.53 11.86
C ARG A 114 2.97 -5.96 11.62
N PHE A 115 3.58 -6.88 12.34
CA PHE A 115 3.20 -8.28 12.26
C PHE A 115 3.08 -8.92 13.64
N HIS A 116 2.27 -9.96 13.71
CA HIS A 116 2.24 -10.91 14.80
C HIS A 116 2.43 -12.30 14.22
N ALA A 117 3.48 -12.98 14.62
CA ALA A 117 3.80 -14.31 14.13
C ALA A 117 3.86 -15.32 15.26
N LEU A 118 3.47 -16.55 14.97
CA LEU A 118 3.68 -17.71 15.80
C LEU A 118 4.65 -18.65 15.10
N TYR A 119 5.70 -19.01 15.80
CA TYR A 119 6.71 -19.98 15.38
C TYR A 119 6.53 -21.25 16.18
N THR A 120 6.80 -22.40 15.58
CA THR A 120 6.79 -23.68 16.26
C THR A 120 8.06 -24.46 15.93
N LYS A 121 8.49 -25.31 16.85
CA LYS A 121 9.62 -26.22 16.66
C LYS A 121 9.07 -27.64 16.52
N ALA A 122 9.41 -28.26 15.40
CA ALA A 122 9.04 -29.66 15.12
C ALA A 122 9.95 -30.64 15.89
N ASP A 123 9.55 -31.91 15.92
CA ASP A 123 10.27 -32.99 16.62
C ASP A 123 11.70 -33.21 16.08
N ASP A 124 11.94 -32.90 14.79
CA ASP A 124 13.26 -32.96 14.16
C ASP A 124 14.15 -31.74 14.47
N GLY A 125 13.62 -30.78 15.21
CA GLY A 125 14.30 -29.56 15.63
C GLY A 125 14.15 -28.40 14.65
N SER A 126 13.49 -28.57 13.51
CA SER A 126 13.23 -27.48 12.57
C SER A 126 12.25 -26.46 13.16
N VAL A 127 12.49 -25.18 12.86
CA VAL A 127 11.58 -24.08 13.19
C VAL A 127 10.75 -23.73 11.99
N ASN A 128 9.45 -23.52 12.20
CA ASN A 128 8.51 -23.21 11.13
C ASN A 128 7.56 -22.10 11.57
N TRP A 129 7.01 -21.35 10.61
CA TRP A 129 5.87 -20.47 10.87
C TRP A 129 4.58 -21.28 11.05
N LEU A 130 3.90 -21.03 12.19
CA LEU A 130 2.58 -21.61 12.44
C LEU A 130 1.44 -20.64 12.10
N ARG A 131 1.64 -19.35 12.35
CA ARG A 131 0.68 -18.28 12.03
C ARG A 131 1.45 -17.01 11.68
N ASN A 132 0.90 -16.23 10.80
CA ASN A 132 1.36 -14.88 10.57
C ASN A 132 0.15 -13.97 10.37
N MET A 133 0.14 -12.84 11.04
CA MET A 133 -0.82 -11.76 10.85
C MET A 133 -0.05 -10.51 10.50
N ALA A 134 -0.20 -10.03 9.28
CA ALA A 134 0.34 -8.73 8.89
C ALA A 134 -0.76 -7.67 8.99
N ILE A 135 -0.43 -6.57 9.64
CA ILE A 135 -1.25 -5.36 9.64
C ILE A 135 -0.61 -4.45 8.61
N ASN A 136 -1.19 -4.46 7.42
CA ASN A 136 -0.75 -3.55 6.38
C ASN A 136 -1.45 -2.20 6.58
N GLU A 137 -0.73 -1.23 7.14
CA GLU A 137 -1.24 0.13 7.36
C GLU A 137 -1.65 0.83 6.06
N HIS A 138 -1.18 0.36 4.90
CA HIS A 138 -1.50 0.93 3.59
C HIS A 138 -2.97 0.77 3.20
N LEU A 139 -3.62 -0.31 3.65
CA LEU A 139 -5.02 -0.58 3.35
C LEU A 139 -5.99 0.14 4.29
N LEU A 140 -5.51 0.68 5.42
CA LEU A 140 -6.31 1.51 6.33
C LEU A 140 -6.58 2.92 5.79
N ALA A 141 -6.03 3.27 4.62
CA ALA A 141 -6.26 4.56 3.98
C ALA A 141 -7.70 4.76 3.50
N PHE A 142 -8.47 3.68 3.36
CA PHE A 142 -9.88 3.72 2.98
C PHE A 142 -10.74 3.20 4.14
N ARG A 143 -11.35 4.10 4.88
CA ARG A 143 -12.31 3.74 5.95
C ARG A 143 -13.66 3.28 5.44
N TRP A 144 -13.86 3.31 4.14
CA TRP A 144 -15.12 2.95 3.50
C TRP A 144 -15.48 1.47 3.53
N MET A 145 -14.61 0.61 4.01
CA MET A 145 -14.99 -0.78 4.18
C MET A 145 -16.10 -0.84 5.25
N ASP A 146 -17.33 -0.76 4.81
CA ASP A 146 -18.49 -1.02 5.64
C ASP A 146 -18.32 -2.42 6.23
N LEU A 147 -18.36 -2.46 7.55
CA LEU A 147 -18.24 -3.72 8.29
C LEU A 147 -19.37 -4.70 7.97
N SER A 148 -20.49 -4.23 7.42
CA SER A 148 -21.62 -5.08 6.99
C SER A 148 -21.34 -5.85 5.70
N ILE A 149 -20.37 -5.39 4.87
CA ILE A 149 -20.00 -6.02 3.58
C ILE A 149 -18.66 -6.74 3.67
N LYS A 150 -17.92 -6.59 4.77
CA LYS A 150 -16.56 -7.12 4.94
C LYS A 150 -16.44 -8.65 4.82
N ASP A 151 -17.52 -9.38 5.02
CA ASP A 151 -17.57 -10.83 4.86
C ASP A 151 -17.86 -11.26 3.41
N ASP A 152 -17.91 -10.29 2.47
CA ASP A 152 -18.06 -10.50 1.05
C ASP A 152 -16.70 -10.38 0.35
N ASP A 153 -16.09 -11.53 0.05
CA ASP A 153 -14.78 -11.61 -0.60
C ASP A 153 -14.78 -10.92 -1.97
N ARG A 154 -15.90 -11.01 -2.69
CA ARG A 154 -16.05 -10.40 -4.01
C ARG A 154 -16.07 -8.89 -3.95
N PHE A 155 -16.79 -8.31 -2.97
CA PHE A 155 -16.75 -6.88 -2.72
C PHE A 155 -15.33 -6.43 -2.38
N SER A 156 -14.66 -7.13 -1.47
CA SER A 156 -13.30 -6.80 -1.02
C SER A 156 -12.29 -6.82 -2.19
N GLU A 157 -12.35 -7.82 -3.06
CA GLU A 157 -11.49 -7.91 -4.25
C GLU A 157 -11.67 -6.71 -5.18
N LEU A 158 -12.92 -6.43 -5.56
CA LEU A 158 -13.25 -5.34 -6.48
C LEU A 158 -12.91 -3.97 -5.88
N PHE A 159 -13.25 -3.76 -4.60
CA PHE A 159 -12.98 -2.50 -3.92
C PHE A 159 -11.48 -2.23 -3.76
N GLN A 160 -10.68 -3.24 -3.42
CA GLN A 160 -9.22 -3.11 -3.36
C GLN A 160 -8.62 -2.81 -4.74
N GLY A 161 -9.12 -3.43 -5.80
CA GLY A 161 -8.71 -3.14 -7.17
C GLY A 161 -9.00 -1.69 -7.56
N MET A 162 -10.21 -1.20 -7.25
CA MET A 162 -10.60 0.19 -7.46
C MET A 162 -9.70 1.15 -6.66
N ALA A 163 -9.55 0.91 -5.36
CA ALA A 163 -8.76 1.75 -4.48
C ALA A 163 -7.28 1.84 -4.89
N ARG A 164 -6.67 0.70 -5.25
CA ARG A 164 -5.29 0.67 -5.77
C ARG A 164 -5.17 1.47 -7.07
N SER A 165 -6.11 1.31 -7.98
CA SER A 165 -6.12 2.03 -9.25
C SER A 165 -6.27 3.54 -9.04
N ALA A 166 -7.13 3.95 -8.10
CA ALA A 166 -7.31 5.35 -7.72
C ALA A 166 -6.02 5.97 -7.15
N THR A 167 -5.34 5.27 -6.24
CA THR A 167 -4.11 5.77 -5.60
C THR A 167 -2.92 5.84 -6.56
N THR A 168 -2.95 5.07 -7.64
CA THR A 168 -1.94 5.11 -8.71
C THR A 168 -2.39 5.95 -9.92
N LEU A 169 -3.43 6.77 -9.76
CA LEU A 169 -3.98 7.68 -10.78
C LEU A 169 -4.47 6.98 -12.07
N ARG A 170 -4.79 5.69 -12.01
CA ARG A 170 -5.37 4.91 -13.11
C ARG A 170 -6.89 4.99 -13.09
N PHE A 171 -7.44 6.16 -13.37
CA PHE A 171 -8.87 6.42 -13.14
C PHE A 171 -9.79 5.64 -14.07
N ALA A 172 -9.38 5.36 -15.31
CA ALA A 172 -10.14 4.48 -16.19
C ALA A 172 -10.26 3.05 -15.63
N THR A 173 -9.18 2.51 -15.05
CA THR A 173 -9.18 1.21 -14.37
C THR A 173 -10.02 1.25 -13.10
N ALA A 174 -9.95 2.34 -12.32
CA ALA A 174 -10.79 2.51 -11.14
C ALA A 174 -12.29 2.55 -11.51
N ALA A 175 -12.66 3.22 -12.61
CA ALA A 175 -14.03 3.25 -13.13
C ALA A 175 -14.52 1.85 -13.55
N ALA A 176 -13.68 1.05 -14.21
CA ALA A 176 -14.05 -0.32 -14.59
C ALA A 176 -14.31 -1.24 -13.37
N TYR A 177 -13.60 -1.04 -12.26
CA TYR A 177 -13.93 -1.69 -11.00
C TYR A 177 -15.25 -1.16 -10.42
N SER A 178 -15.51 0.14 -10.52
CA SER A 178 -16.78 0.74 -10.09
C SER A 178 -17.97 0.26 -10.90
N ASP A 179 -17.82 -0.02 -12.21
CA ASP A 179 -18.88 -0.65 -13.02
C ASP A 179 -19.33 -2.00 -12.41
N SER A 180 -18.35 -2.82 -12.02
CA SER A 180 -18.64 -4.11 -11.40
C SER A 180 -19.24 -3.94 -10.00
N LEU A 181 -18.66 -3.05 -9.17
CA LEU A 181 -19.16 -2.77 -7.82
C LEU A 181 -20.57 -2.19 -7.84
N ALA A 182 -20.85 -1.18 -8.66
CA ALA A 182 -22.16 -0.55 -8.75
C ALA A 182 -23.24 -1.47 -9.32
N SER A 183 -22.85 -2.45 -10.18
CA SER A 183 -23.78 -3.48 -10.66
C SER A 183 -24.24 -4.45 -9.55
N GLU A 184 -23.32 -4.81 -8.64
CA GLU A 184 -23.57 -5.74 -7.54
C GLU A 184 -24.08 -5.02 -6.29
N TYR A 185 -23.62 -3.78 -6.05
CA TYR A 185 -23.92 -2.96 -4.84
C TYR A 185 -24.39 -1.54 -5.21
N PRO A 186 -25.51 -1.38 -5.95
CA PRO A 186 -25.91 -0.09 -6.54
C PRO A 186 -26.25 1.01 -5.52
N ASP A 187 -26.62 0.62 -4.31
CA ASP A 187 -27.00 1.57 -3.25
C ASP A 187 -25.83 1.89 -2.29
N TYR A 188 -24.64 1.36 -2.58
CA TYR A 188 -23.48 1.59 -1.75
C TYR A 188 -22.57 2.67 -2.36
N ALA A 189 -22.48 3.84 -1.71
CA ALA A 189 -21.76 5.00 -2.25
C ALA A 189 -20.30 4.72 -2.65
N PRO A 190 -19.46 3.99 -1.88
CA PRO A 190 -18.10 3.67 -2.27
C PRO A 190 -17.99 2.93 -3.60
N ALA A 191 -19.02 2.18 -4.01
CA ALA A 191 -19.01 1.47 -5.27
C ALA A 191 -18.92 2.40 -6.50
N HIS A 192 -19.30 3.66 -6.33
CA HIS A 192 -19.32 4.67 -7.40
C HIS A 192 -18.08 5.56 -7.46
N PHE A 193 -17.13 5.37 -6.55
CA PHE A 193 -15.97 6.27 -6.42
C PHE A 193 -15.08 6.33 -7.67
N GLY A 194 -14.84 5.19 -8.32
CA GLY A 194 -14.07 5.16 -9.56
C GLY A 194 -14.76 5.92 -10.71
N HIS A 195 -16.10 5.91 -10.76
CA HIS A 195 -16.86 6.71 -11.73
C HIS A 195 -16.63 8.21 -11.50
N PHE A 196 -16.64 8.65 -10.23
CA PHE A 196 -16.34 10.03 -9.89
C PHE A 196 -14.94 10.44 -10.35
N LEU A 197 -13.93 9.61 -10.09
CA LEU A 197 -12.56 9.87 -10.52
C LEU A 197 -12.42 9.97 -12.04
N LYS A 198 -13.14 9.12 -12.77
CA LYS A 198 -13.14 9.16 -14.24
C LYS A 198 -13.84 10.40 -14.76
N ALA A 199 -15.02 10.75 -14.23
CA ALA A 199 -15.73 11.99 -14.58
C ALA A 199 -14.86 13.22 -14.30
N TRP A 200 -14.13 13.20 -13.18
CA TRP A 200 -13.18 14.27 -12.87
C TRP A 200 -12.04 14.36 -13.87
N GLN A 201 -11.43 13.25 -14.27
CA GLN A 201 -10.39 13.20 -15.31
C GLN A 201 -10.89 13.75 -16.65
N ASP A 202 -12.14 13.41 -17.02
CA ASP A 202 -12.76 13.83 -18.26
C ASP A 202 -13.27 15.28 -18.24
N ASN A 203 -13.12 15.98 -17.10
CA ASN A 203 -13.70 17.32 -16.85
C ASN A 203 -15.24 17.35 -17.02
N ASP A 204 -15.90 16.24 -16.71
CA ASP A 204 -17.36 16.12 -16.72
C ASP A 204 -17.95 16.66 -15.41
N GLU A 205 -18.04 17.99 -15.30
CA GLU A 205 -18.54 18.67 -14.11
C GLU A 205 -19.98 18.26 -13.78
N THR A 206 -20.82 18.13 -14.80
CA THR A 206 -22.22 17.72 -14.62
C THR A 206 -22.29 16.29 -14.09
N GLY A 207 -21.53 15.35 -14.65
CA GLY A 207 -21.49 13.97 -14.19
C GLY A 207 -20.98 13.84 -12.76
N MET A 208 -19.98 14.65 -12.37
CA MET A 208 -19.52 14.68 -10.98
C MET A 208 -20.59 15.16 -10.00
N ILE A 209 -21.30 16.26 -10.33
CA ILE A 209 -22.37 16.82 -9.48
C ILE A 209 -23.52 15.82 -9.34
N ASP A 210 -24.04 15.30 -10.46
CA ASP A 210 -25.13 14.32 -10.48
C ASP A 210 -24.78 13.07 -9.65
N LEU A 211 -23.53 12.61 -9.75
CA LEU A 211 -23.05 11.48 -8.98
C LEU A 211 -23.02 11.78 -7.47
N VAL A 212 -22.44 12.91 -7.07
CA VAL A 212 -22.38 13.33 -5.65
C VAL A 212 -23.79 13.48 -5.08
N GLU A 213 -24.72 14.09 -5.81
CA GLU A 213 -26.13 14.19 -5.40
C GLU A 213 -26.78 12.81 -5.23
N SER A 214 -26.50 11.89 -6.16
CA SER A 214 -27.07 10.53 -6.12
C SER A 214 -26.60 9.70 -4.93
N ILE A 215 -25.34 9.86 -4.51
CA ILE A 215 -24.75 9.08 -3.40
C ILE A 215 -24.93 9.75 -2.04
N SER A 216 -25.02 11.09 -1.99
CA SER A 216 -25.18 11.83 -0.72
C SER A 216 -26.46 11.50 0.04
N GLY A 217 -27.52 11.04 -0.64
CA GLY A 217 -28.77 10.62 -0.04
C GLY A 217 -28.86 9.15 0.36
N LYS A 218 -27.85 8.32 0.01
CA LYS A 218 -27.92 6.86 0.17
C LYS A 218 -27.28 6.31 1.44
N LEU A 219 -26.36 7.05 2.03
CA LEU A 219 -25.67 6.67 3.26
C LEU A 219 -25.65 7.83 4.24
N ASP A 220 -25.43 7.52 5.50
CA ASP A 220 -25.00 8.49 6.52
C ASP A 220 -23.55 8.92 6.20
N ASN A 221 -23.43 9.73 5.15
CA ASN A 221 -22.16 10.07 4.49
C ASN A 221 -21.40 11.20 5.21
N GLU A 222 -21.97 11.79 6.26
CA GLU A 222 -21.41 12.93 6.98
C GLU A 222 -20.04 12.62 7.63
N ASN A 223 -19.66 11.33 7.69
CA ASN A 223 -18.43 10.88 8.32
C ASN A 223 -17.47 10.14 7.38
N HIS A 224 -17.67 10.23 6.08
CA HIS A 224 -16.78 9.59 5.10
C HIS A 224 -15.83 10.59 4.45
N ALA A 225 -14.53 10.35 4.60
CA ALA A 225 -13.48 11.24 4.09
C ALA A 225 -13.56 11.46 2.58
N GLU A 226 -13.90 10.42 1.85
CA GLU A 226 -14.00 10.43 0.40
C GLU A 226 -15.23 11.22 -0.08
N THR A 227 -16.32 11.14 0.64
CA THR A 227 -17.51 11.96 0.36
C THR A 227 -17.21 13.43 0.58
N GLU A 228 -16.57 13.79 1.68
CA GLU A 228 -16.08 15.14 1.94
C GLU A 228 -15.10 15.60 0.85
N TRP A 229 -14.21 14.71 0.38
CA TRP A 229 -13.31 15.02 -0.71
C TRP A 229 -14.06 15.30 -2.03
N MET A 230 -15.04 14.47 -2.41
CA MET A 230 -15.87 14.68 -3.59
C MET A 230 -16.68 15.97 -3.50
N MET A 231 -17.27 16.27 -2.34
CA MET A 231 -17.97 17.54 -2.08
C MET A 231 -17.03 18.74 -2.24
N GLY A 232 -15.77 18.59 -1.84
CA GLY A 232 -14.75 19.62 -2.07
C GLY A 232 -14.45 19.87 -3.54
N ILE A 233 -14.45 18.83 -4.38
CA ILE A 233 -14.25 18.97 -5.84
C ILE A 233 -15.42 19.71 -6.50
N THR A 234 -16.65 19.37 -6.12
CA THR A 234 -17.87 19.94 -6.72
C THR A 234 -18.33 21.26 -6.07
N ALA A 235 -17.59 21.76 -5.07
CA ALA A 235 -17.97 22.96 -4.34
C ALA A 235 -17.83 24.24 -5.19
N ASP A 236 -18.83 25.11 -5.13
CA ASP A 236 -18.91 26.35 -5.91
C ASP A 236 -17.92 27.43 -5.47
N SER A 237 -17.41 27.36 -4.24
CA SER A 237 -16.52 28.37 -3.67
C SER A 237 -15.23 27.79 -3.10
N GLN A 238 -14.17 28.61 -3.12
CA GLN A 238 -12.90 28.25 -2.50
C GLN A 238 -13.02 27.99 -0.99
N GLU A 239 -13.93 28.70 -0.30
CA GLU A 239 -14.16 28.51 1.13
C GLU A 239 -14.75 27.12 1.39
N MET A 240 -15.78 26.71 0.63
CA MET A 240 -16.39 25.38 0.75
C MET A 240 -15.42 24.26 0.35
N ARG A 241 -14.60 24.44 -0.69
CA ARG A 241 -13.54 23.50 -1.04
C ARG A 241 -12.60 23.26 0.11
N THR A 242 -12.07 24.34 0.68
CA THR A 242 -11.12 24.27 1.80
C THR A 242 -11.76 23.59 3.01
N TYR A 243 -13.04 23.90 3.30
CA TYR A 243 -13.79 23.28 4.38
C TYR A 243 -13.91 21.76 4.19
N HIS A 244 -14.40 21.31 3.04
CA HIS A 244 -14.59 19.89 2.76
C HIS A 244 -13.28 19.11 2.74
N TRP A 245 -12.23 19.62 2.12
CA TRP A 245 -10.94 18.93 2.11
C TRP A 245 -10.28 18.89 3.47
N GLN A 246 -10.45 19.92 4.30
CA GLN A 246 -9.98 19.86 5.68
C GLN A 246 -10.74 18.81 6.50
N ASN A 247 -12.05 18.69 6.29
CA ASN A 247 -12.86 17.64 6.90
C ASN A 247 -12.41 16.25 6.43
N ALA A 248 -12.20 16.08 5.13
CA ALA A 248 -11.69 14.84 4.58
C ALA A 248 -10.36 14.41 5.23
N LEU A 249 -9.41 15.34 5.38
CA LEU A 249 -8.14 15.08 6.09
C LEU A 249 -8.33 14.79 7.57
N ASN A 250 -9.28 15.43 8.24
CA ASN A 250 -9.56 15.17 9.66
C ASN A 250 -10.13 13.75 9.85
N LEU A 251 -10.97 13.31 8.92
CA LEU A 251 -11.57 11.97 8.93
C LEU A 251 -10.58 10.88 8.52
N SER A 252 -9.71 11.16 7.55
CA SER A 252 -8.70 10.23 7.05
C SER A 252 -7.34 10.91 6.86
N PRO A 253 -6.61 11.19 7.94
CA PRO A 253 -5.40 12.01 7.92
C PRO A 253 -4.21 11.36 7.20
N ASN A 254 -4.30 10.10 6.87
CA ASN A 254 -3.25 9.34 6.19
C ASN A 254 -3.69 8.82 4.80
N ALA A 255 -4.80 9.30 4.25
CA ALA A 255 -5.27 8.90 2.93
C ALA A 255 -4.42 9.55 1.83
N PRO A 256 -3.68 8.77 0.99
CA PRO A 256 -2.82 9.33 -0.05
C PRO A 256 -3.58 10.19 -1.05
N LEU A 257 -4.70 9.71 -1.58
CA LEU A 257 -5.50 10.42 -2.58
C LEU A 257 -5.97 11.79 -2.05
N ILE A 258 -6.57 11.83 -0.87
CA ILE A 258 -7.04 13.07 -0.23
C ILE A 258 -5.86 14.03 -0.04
N THR A 259 -4.71 13.52 0.39
CA THR A 259 -3.50 14.32 0.60
C THR A 259 -2.97 14.92 -0.69
N VAL A 260 -2.95 14.16 -1.80
CA VAL A 260 -2.55 14.65 -3.12
C VAL A 260 -3.40 15.86 -3.50
N PHE A 261 -4.73 15.73 -3.48
CA PHE A 261 -5.63 16.81 -3.91
C PHE A 261 -5.67 17.98 -2.95
N TYR A 262 -5.64 17.75 -1.65
CA TYR A 262 -5.48 18.82 -0.66
C TYR A 262 -4.23 19.66 -0.94
N SER A 263 -3.12 19.01 -1.29
CA SER A 263 -1.84 19.69 -1.51
C SER A 263 -1.85 20.61 -2.72
N PHE A 264 -2.58 20.28 -3.79
CA PHE A 264 -2.75 21.17 -4.94
C PHE A 264 -3.47 22.47 -4.57
N ASN A 265 -4.35 22.44 -3.59
CA ASN A 265 -5.19 23.57 -3.19
C ASN A 265 -4.69 24.29 -1.93
N GLN A 266 -3.63 23.79 -1.29
CA GLN A 266 -2.99 24.42 -0.14
C GLN A 266 -1.94 25.45 -0.60
N PRO A 267 -2.19 26.77 -0.43
CA PRO A 267 -1.27 27.80 -0.89
C PRO A 267 0.02 27.87 -0.05
N ASN A 268 -0.03 27.44 1.21
CA ASN A 268 1.11 27.46 2.08
C ASN A 268 2.03 26.27 1.83
N VAL A 269 3.17 26.51 1.19
CA VAL A 269 4.15 25.48 0.79
C VAL A 269 4.65 24.67 1.98
N ALA A 270 4.90 25.29 3.13
CA ALA A 270 5.38 24.57 4.32
C ALA A 270 4.30 23.63 4.89
N VAL A 271 3.02 24.04 4.85
CA VAL A 271 1.91 23.20 5.31
C VAL A 271 1.72 22.01 4.39
N LYS A 272 1.68 22.22 3.07
CA LYS A 272 1.51 21.11 2.12
C LYS A 272 2.68 20.14 2.15
N GLU A 273 3.93 20.63 2.26
CA GLU A 273 5.10 19.77 2.41
C GLU A 273 5.00 18.90 3.67
N ALA A 274 4.66 19.51 4.82
CA ALA A 274 4.54 18.78 6.08
C ALA A 274 3.45 17.69 6.03
N VAL A 275 2.30 17.98 5.39
CA VAL A 275 1.21 17.01 5.23
C VAL A 275 1.65 15.85 4.33
N VAL A 276 2.25 16.15 3.18
CA VAL A 276 2.71 15.12 2.24
C VAL A 276 3.81 14.26 2.85
N ARG A 277 4.80 14.84 3.53
CA ARG A 277 5.87 14.08 4.23
C ARG A 277 5.28 13.12 5.26
N ARG A 278 4.36 13.59 6.10
CA ARG A 278 3.70 12.76 7.11
C ARG A 278 3.00 11.53 6.50
N VAL A 279 2.33 11.73 5.35
CA VAL A 279 1.61 10.63 4.70
C VAL A 279 2.56 9.72 3.95
N LEU A 280 3.65 10.25 3.37
CA LEU A 280 4.73 9.46 2.77
C LEU A 280 5.45 8.56 3.78
N GLU A 281 5.58 8.96 5.05
CA GLU A 281 6.12 8.07 6.09
C GLU A 281 5.31 6.77 6.25
N ARG A 282 4.04 6.78 5.86
CA ARG A 282 3.13 5.64 5.94
C ARG A 282 2.89 4.96 4.59
N HIS A 283 3.08 5.70 3.52
CA HIS A 283 2.85 5.26 2.13
C HIS A 283 4.04 5.66 1.24
N PRO A 284 5.26 5.23 1.55
CA PRO A 284 6.49 5.76 0.94
C PRO A 284 6.57 5.50 -0.57
N GLY A 285 5.99 4.41 -1.04
CA GLY A 285 5.97 4.07 -2.46
C GLY A 285 4.76 4.58 -3.23
N ASN A 286 3.94 5.49 -2.68
CA ASN A 286 2.77 5.98 -3.40
C ASN A 286 3.15 6.96 -4.51
N ALA A 287 2.86 6.59 -5.77
CA ALA A 287 3.24 7.38 -6.95
C ALA A 287 2.73 8.82 -6.91
N GLY A 288 1.46 9.02 -6.51
CA GLY A 288 0.86 10.36 -6.46
C GLY A 288 1.52 11.26 -5.41
N LEU A 289 1.82 10.72 -4.22
CA LEU A 289 2.51 11.46 -3.16
C LEU A 289 3.95 11.79 -3.52
N CYS A 290 4.67 10.84 -4.13
CA CYS A 290 6.03 11.05 -4.63
C CYS A 290 6.03 12.16 -5.69
N ASN A 291 5.10 12.10 -6.62
CA ASN A 291 4.94 13.12 -7.65
C ASN A 291 4.71 14.52 -7.06
N VAL A 292 3.75 14.65 -6.14
CA VAL A 292 3.46 15.93 -5.47
C VAL A 292 4.66 16.44 -4.68
N MET A 293 5.38 15.55 -3.97
CA MET A 293 6.57 15.94 -3.22
C MET A 293 7.67 16.43 -4.15
N GLY A 294 7.90 15.76 -5.26
CA GLY A 294 8.85 16.20 -6.29
C GLY A 294 8.55 17.63 -6.76
N TYR A 295 7.29 17.94 -7.09
CA TYR A 295 6.90 19.29 -7.48
C TYR A 295 7.01 20.33 -6.35
N ILE A 296 6.68 19.96 -5.11
CA ILE A 296 6.87 20.86 -3.94
C ILE A 296 8.35 21.24 -3.80
N LEU A 297 9.24 20.27 -3.87
CA LEU A 297 10.68 20.46 -3.74
C LEU A 297 11.26 21.24 -4.94
N MET A 298 10.85 20.88 -6.14
CA MET A 298 11.23 21.59 -7.37
C MET A 298 10.79 23.07 -7.34
N GLY A 299 9.61 23.35 -6.77
CA GLY A 299 9.12 24.72 -6.54
C GLY A 299 9.90 25.50 -5.49
N GLN A 300 10.65 24.81 -4.63
CA GLN A 300 11.56 25.39 -3.64
C GLN A 300 13.03 25.43 -4.11
N ASP A 301 13.30 25.17 -5.39
CA ASP A 301 14.63 25.05 -5.98
C ASP A 301 15.51 23.94 -5.35
N LYS A 302 14.91 22.98 -4.67
CA LYS A 302 15.57 21.78 -4.13
C LYS A 302 15.63 20.68 -5.21
N MET A 303 16.34 20.98 -6.32
CA MET A 303 16.30 20.19 -7.54
C MET A 303 16.78 18.74 -7.34
N GLU A 304 17.86 18.52 -6.57
CA GLU A 304 18.38 17.17 -6.33
C GLU A 304 17.42 16.31 -5.49
N GLU A 305 16.83 16.88 -4.43
CA GLU A 305 15.83 16.17 -3.64
C GLU A 305 14.57 15.85 -4.48
N ALA A 306 14.13 16.77 -5.34
CA ALA A 306 13.00 16.56 -6.24
C ALA A 306 13.27 15.42 -7.23
N LYS A 307 14.50 15.34 -7.75
CA LYS A 307 14.93 14.30 -8.66
C LYS A 307 14.75 12.90 -8.09
N GLU A 308 15.13 12.69 -6.82
CA GLU A 308 15.02 11.40 -6.16
C GLU A 308 13.58 10.87 -6.18
N TYR A 309 12.57 11.74 -5.97
CA TYR A 309 11.16 11.37 -6.03
C TYR A 309 10.67 11.04 -7.44
N PHE A 310 11.09 11.80 -8.44
CA PHE A 310 10.73 11.53 -9.83
C PHE A 310 11.44 10.28 -10.39
N GLU A 311 12.72 10.07 -10.07
CA GLU A 311 13.46 8.84 -10.42
C GLU A 311 12.84 7.61 -9.76
N PHE A 312 12.39 7.74 -8.50
CA PHE A 312 11.67 6.66 -7.85
C PHE A 312 10.41 6.28 -8.64
N ASN A 313 9.58 7.26 -9.02
CA ASN A 313 8.39 6.98 -9.82
C ASN A 313 8.74 6.33 -11.16
N MET A 314 9.76 6.79 -11.86
CA MET A 314 10.20 6.16 -13.12
C MET A 314 10.64 4.70 -12.97
N ASN A 315 11.27 4.37 -11.84
CA ASN A 315 11.82 3.03 -11.62
C ASN A 315 10.79 2.02 -11.09
N TYR A 316 9.85 2.47 -10.25
CA TYR A 316 8.89 1.60 -9.55
C TYR A 316 7.44 1.76 -10.02
N HIS A 317 7.17 2.77 -10.86
CA HIS A 317 5.89 3.05 -11.49
C HIS A 317 6.10 3.38 -12.97
N ASP A 318 6.91 2.56 -13.64
CA ASP A 318 7.27 2.70 -15.05
C ASP A 318 6.12 2.40 -16.00
N ASP A 319 5.02 1.88 -15.49
CA ASP A 319 3.75 1.67 -16.17
C ASP A 319 2.83 2.91 -16.15
N LEU A 320 3.22 4.00 -15.46
CA LEU A 320 2.50 5.26 -15.40
C LEU A 320 3.16 6.31 -16.32
N ALA A 321 2.44 6.77 -17.34
CA ALA A 321 2.89 7.84 -18.23
C ALA A 321 3.30 9.11 -17.46
N ASN A 322 2.56 9.44 -16.38
CA ASN A 322 2.85 10.59 -15.52
C ASN A 322 4.23 10.53 -14.85
N SER A 323 4.81 9.34 -14.65
CA SER A 323 6.16 9.21 -14.08
C SER A 323 7.22 9.78 -15.01
N PHE A 324 7.04 9.60 -16.32
CA PHE A 324 7.93 10.14 -17.36
C PHE A 324 7.64 11.61 -17.62
N ASP A 325 6.38 12.01 -17.68
CA ASP A 325 6.00 13.43 -17.88
C ASP A 325 6.60 14.32 -16.78
N SER A 326 6.47 13.92 -15.54
CA SER A 326 7.00 14.67 -14.39
C SER A 326 8.53 14.72 -14.36
N MET A 327 9.21 13.65 -14.79
CA MET A 327 10.65 13.66 -14.94
C MET A 327 11.09 14.56 -16.09
N GLY A 328 10.29 14.63 -17.17
CA GLY A 328 10.46 15.58 -18.25
C GLY A 328 10.43 17.03 -17.77
N ASP A 329 9.49 17.38 -16.88
CA ASP A 329 9.44 18.71 -16.27
C ASP A 329 10.68 19.02 -15.42
N TRP A 330 11.21 18.02 -14.71
CA TRP A 330 12.44 18.20 -13.96
C TRP A 330 13.64 18.46 -14.88
N TYR A 331 13.77 17.69 -15.98
CA TYR A 331 14.83 17.91 -16.97
C TYR A 331 14.73 19.28 -17.63
N ALA A 332 13.50 19.68 -18.05
CA ALA A 332 13.25 21.00 -18.63
C ALA A 332 13.70 22.12 -17.68
N LYS A 333 13.29 22.05 -16.40
CA LYS A 333 13.67 23.03 -15.39
C LYS A 333 15.17 23.01 -15.08
N SER A 334 15.85 21.88 -15.20
CA SER A 334 17.31 21.77 -15.03
C SER A 334 18.09 22.25 -16.24
N GLY A 335 17.43 22.58 -17.35
CA GLY A 335 18.05 23.03 -18.60
C GLY A 335 18.49 21.90 -19.53
N ASP A 336 18.10 20.66 -19.25
CA ASP A 336 18.40 19.48 -20.07
C ASP A 336 17.23 19.21 -21.04
N SER A 337 17.14 20.04 -22.07
CA SER A 337 16.04 19.99 -23.05
C SER A 337 16.00 18.66 -23.83
N GLU A 338 17.14 18.01 -24.05
CA GLU A 338 17.20 16.74 -24.81
C GLU A 338 16.50 15.63 -24.04
N ASN A 339 16.89 15.40 -22.77
CA ASN A 339 16.26 14.39 -21.92
C ASN A 339 14.78 14.75 -21.59
N ALA A 340 14.47 16.04 -21.45
CA ALA A 340 13.08 16.46 -21.24
C ALA A 340 12.16 16.03 -22.39
N LEU A 341 12.58 16.28 -23.65
CA LEU A 341 11.80 15.89 -24.82
C LEU A 341 11.65 14.37 -24.95
N GLU A 342 12.70 13.61 -24.63
CA GLU A 342 12.61 12.14 -24.60
C GLU A 342 11.54 11.66 -23.61
N MET A 343 11.53 12.20 -22.39
CA MET A 343 10.57 11.82 -21.36
C MET A 343 9.13 12.22 -21.73
N PHE A 344 8.92 13.41 -22.27
CA PHE A 344 7.60 13.84 -22.75
C PHE A 344 7.08 12.98 -23.90
N GLN A 345 7.97 12.60 -24.85
CA GLN A 345 7.57 11.70 -25.94
C GLN A 345 7.16 10.33 -25.38
N LYS A 346 7.93 9.80 -24.44
CA LYS A 346 7.62 8.52 -23.81
C LYS A 346 6.27 8.55 -23.07
N ALA A 347 5.97 9.62 -22.35
CA ALA A 347 4.68 9.78 -21.68
C ALA A 347 3.53 9.81 -22.69
N ALA A 348 3.67 10.57 -23.78
CA ALA A 348 2.66 10.66 -24.85
C ALA A 348 2.47 9.32 -25.58
N ASP A 349 3.55 8.54 -25.81
CA ASP A 349 3.45 7.22 -26.43
C ASP A 349 2.74 6.20 -25.54
N MET A 350 2.90 6.33 -24.20
CA MET A 350 2.27 5.43 -23.23
C MET A 350 0.78 5.74 -23.02
N ASP A 351 0.40 7.01 -23.02
CA ASP A 351 -0.99 7.45 -22.77
C ASP A 351 -1.30 8.69 -23.61
N PRO A 352 -1.57 8.49 -24.93
CA PRO A 352 -1.81 9.59 -25.87
C PRO A 352 -3.13 10.35 -25.61
N ASP A 353 -4.02 9.77 -24.84
CA ASP A 353 -5.30 10.41 -24.51
C ASP A 353 -5.12 11.50 -23.44
N ASN A 354 -4.14 11.34 -22.54
CA ASN A 354 -3.90 12.26 -21.42
C ASN A 354 -2.61 13.08 -21.58
N PHE A 355 -1.64 12.60 -22.36
CA PHE A 355 -0.35 13.27 -22.57
C PHE A 355 -0.10 13.56 -24.04
N THR A 356 0.06 14.84 -24.36
CA THR A 356 0.38 15.25 -25.72
C THR A 356 1.83 15.73 -25.79
N PHE A 357 2.60 15.17 -26.74
CA PHE A 357 3.97 15.65 -26.96
C PHE A 357 3.95 17.11 -27.42
N ASN A 358 4.56 17.97 -26.61
CA ASN A 358 4.69 19.41 -26.91
C ASN A 358 6.15 19.86 -26.69
N PRO A 359 6.93 20.04 -27.77
CA PRO A 359 8.32 20.44 -27.66
C PRO A 359 8.53 21.86 -27.11
N SER A 360 7.52 22.72 -27.09
CA SER A 360 7.67 24.07 -26.54
C SER A 360 7.80 24.12 -25.02
N ARG A 361 7.49 23.01 -24.31
CA ARG A 361 7.66 22.90 -22.84
C ARG A 361 9.12 23.04 -22.37
N VAL A 362 10.11 22.88 -23.26
CA VAL A 362 11.52 23.04 -22.95
C VAL A 362 12.09 24.42 -23.32
N GLU A 363 11.28 25.30 -23.89
CA GLU A 363 11.67 26.65 -24.33
C GLU A 363 11.36 27.73 -23.28
N GLU A 364 10.65 27.38 -22.20
CA GLU A 364 10.28 28.27 -21.10
C GLU A 364 11.28 28.14 -19.92
#